data_5dbededa203227c36b1866570cd70252
#
_entry.id   5dbededa203227c36b1866570cd70252
#
_cell.length_a   1.000
_cell.length_b   1.000
_cell.length_c   1.000
_cell.angle_alpha   90.00
_cell.angle_beta   90.00
_cell.angle_gamma   90.00
#
_symmetry.space_group_name_H-M   'P 1'
#
loop_
_entity.id
_entity.type
_entity.pdbx_description
1 polymer ?
#
loop_
_entity_poly.entity_id
_entity_poly.type
_entity_poly.pdbx_seq_one_letter_code
_entity_poly.pdbx_strand_id
1 'polypeptide(L)'
;MDKVIKVINLLKIAIIFAFGLFSTAGYSLSSDWAISEKSKVRLISPMTASNNNNQLILALEYELEEEWKTYWKSPGGGGFPQKIIWNNSSNVKDIKILWPEPIQFEILGLKSIGYKNKVIFPLIVDIEDNQKQTNLNLNINYLVCRDVCIPGNA
;
A
#
# COMPACT_ATOMS: atom_id res chain seq x y z
N MET A 1 -45.39 -39.11 -11.26
CA MET A 1 -44.03 -38.93 -11.83
C MET A 1 -43.65 -37.46 -11.84
N ASP A 2 -44.52 -36.53 -12.23
CA ASP A 2 -44.21 -35.09 -12.36
C ASP A 2 -43.85 -34.36 -11.06
N LYS A 3 -44.42 -34.73 -9.92
CA LYS A 3 -44.10 -34.11 -8.61
C LYS A 3 -42.67 -34.42 -8.15
N VAL A 4 -42.15 -35.62 -8.42
CA VAL A 4 -40.81 -36.03 -8.06
C VAL A 4 -39.77 -35.28 -8.93
N ILE A 5 -40.03 -35.14 -10.21
CA ILE A 5 -39.14 -34.38 -11.14
C ILE A 5 -39.06 -32.90 -10.76
N LYS A 6 -40.19 -32.27 -10.37
CA LYS A 6 -40.21 -30.89 -9.89
C LYS A 6 -39.37 -30.68 -8.61
N VAL A 7 -39.47 -31.60 -7.65
CA VAL A 7 -38.70 -31.54 -6.40
C VAL A 7 -37.21 -31.69 -6.68
N ILE A 8 -36.80 -32.62 -7.55
CA ILE A 8 -35.38 -32.81 -7.92
C ILE A 8 -34.83 -31.57 -8.63
N ASN A 9 -35.61 -30.92 -9.51
CA ASN A 9 -35.17 -29.70 -10.18
C ASN A 9 -35.04 -28.50 -9.23
N LEU A 10 -35.98 -28.35 -8.29
CA LEU A 10 -35.89 -27.34 -7.22
C LEU A 10 -34.66 -27.55 -6.32
N LEU A 11 -34.36 -28.81 -5.98
CA LEU A 11 -33.15 -29.13 -5.19
C LEU A 11 -31.85 -28.83 -5.92
N LYS A 12 -31.80 -29.11 -7.22
CA LYS A 12 -30.64 -28.77 -8.08
C LYS A 12 -30.41 -27.25 -8.17
N ILE A 13 -31.46 -26.47 -8.34
CA ILE A 13 -31.40 -25.01 -8.37
C ILE A 13 -30.95 -24.45 -7.02
N ALA A 14 -31.43 -24.97 -5.91
CA ALA A 14 -31.03 -24.56 -4.57
C ALA A 14 -29.54 -24.86 -4.29
N ILE A 15 -29.01 -26.01 -4.76
CA ILE A 15 -27.60 -26.39 -4.63
C ILE A 15 -26.70 -25.45 -5.47
N ILE A 16 -27.11 -25.11 -6.70
CA ILE A 16 -26.36 -24.17 -7.56
C ILE A 16 -26.32 -22.78 -6.93
N PHE A 17 -27.43 -22.33 -6.32
CA PHE A 17 -27.47 -21.02 -5.65
C PHE A 17 -26.65 -20.97 -4.36
N ALA A 18 -26.56 -22.08 -3.61
CA ALA A 18 -25.75 -22.17 -2.41
C ALA A 18 -24.23 -22.16 -2.72
N PHE A 19 -23.81 -22.72 -3.86
CA PHE A 19 -22.41 -22.70 -4.30
C PHE A 19 -21.96 -21.34 -4.87
N GLY A 20 -22.87 -20.50 -5.32
CA GLY A 20 -22.58 -19.19 -5.91
C GLY A 20 -22.24 -18.09 -4.90
N LEU A 21 -22.40 -18.32 -3.59
CA LEU A 21 -22.18 -17.33 -2.53
C LEU A 21 -20.83 -17.43 -1.83
N PHE A 22 -19.92 -18.31 -2.26
CA PHE A 22 -18.53 -18.30 -1.78
C PHE A 22 -17.77 -17.15 -2.47
N SER A 23 -18.00 -15.93 -1.98
CA SER A 23 -17.09 -14.83 -2.25
C SER A 23 -15.72 -15.20 -1.67
N THR A 24 -14.73 -15.47 -2.50
CA THR A 24 -13.34 -15.56 -2.07
C THR A 24 -12.93 -14.17 -1.57
N ALA A 25 -12.95 -13.97 -0.27
CA ALA A 25 -12.34 -12.79 0.33
C ALA A 25 -10.85 -12.83 -0.03
N GLY A 26 -10.41 -11.97 -0.92
CA GLY A 26 -9.00 -11.77 -1.21
C GLY A 26 -8.33 -11.25 0.05
N TYR A 27 -7.44 -12.04 0.65
CA TYR A 27 -6.65 -11.59 1.79
C TYR A 27 -5.57 -10.63 1.29
N SER A 28 -5.76 -9.35 1.53
CA SER A 28 -4.70 -8.36 1.44
C SER A 28 -3.84 -8.46 2.70
N LEU A 29 -2.55 -8.67 2.54
CA LEU A 29 -1.61 -8.61 3.64
C LEU A 29 -1.34 -7.14 3.97
N SER A 30 -1.33 -6.81 5.25
CA SER A 30 -0.95 -5.47 5.72
C SER A 30 -0.14 -5.58 7.02
N SER A 31 0.84 -4.71 7.16
CA SER A 31 1.48 -4.48 8.45
C SER A 31 0.51 -3.74 9.41
N ASP A 32 0.88 -3.68 10.66
CA ASP A 32 0.30 -2.69 11.58
C ASP A 32 0.61 -1.26 11.12
N TRP A 33 -0.17 -0.31 11.60
CA TRP A 33 0.09 1.10 11.38
C TRP A 33 1.26 1.59 12.23
N ALA A 34 2.29 2.12 11.61
CA ALA A 34 3.28 2.96 12.27
C ALA A 34 2.69 4.37 12.43
N ILE A 35 2.45 4.79 13.67
CA ILE A 35 1.76 6.04 14.00
C ILE A 35 2.80 7.09 14.34
N SER A 36 2.76 8.21 13.64
CA SER A 36 3.49 9.45 13.93
C SER A 36 2.52 10.55 14.35
N GLU A 37 3.01 11.72 14.76
CA GLU A 37 2.18 12.77 15.38
C GLU A 37 1.00 13.23 14.51
N LYS A 38 1.19 13.38 13.19
CA LYS A 38 0.19 13.91 12.23
C LYS A 38 -0.06 12.97 11.04
N SER A 39 0.35 11.73 11.16
CA SER A 39 0.26 10.76 10.09
C SER A 39 0.38 9.34 10.60
N LYS A 40 -0.08 8.39 9.81
CA LYS A 40 0.20 6.96 9.99
C LYS A 40 0.55 6.33 8.65
N VAL A 41 1.42 5.36 8.69
CA VAL A 41 1.93 4.65 7.51
C VAL A 41 1.86 3.15 7.76
N ARG A 42 1.51 2.39 6.73
CA ARG A 42 1.62 0.92 6.75
C ARG A 42 2.05 0.39 5.40
N LEU A 43 2.59 -0.81 5.43
CA LEU A 43 2.85 -1.60 4.23
C LEU A 43 1.63 -2.46 3.92
N ILE A 44 1.23 -2.50 2.64
CA ILE A 44 0.16 -3.36 2.14
C ILE A 44 0.66 -4.18 0.95
N SER A 45 0.14 -5.39 0.80
CA SER A 45 0.47 -6.26 -0.33
C SER A 45 -0.77 -6.94 -0.90
N PRO A 46 -0.98 -6.91 -2.21
CA PRO A 46 -2.02 -7.69 -2.87
C PRO A 46 -1.59 -9.14 -3.13
N MET A 47 -0.35 -9.51 -2.81
CA MET A 47 0.24 -10.80 -3.15
C MET A 47 1.06 -11.38 -1.99
N THR A 48 1.15 -12.70 -1.95
CA THR A 48 1.91 -13.46 -0.94
C THR A 48 3.20 -14.07 -1.47
N ALA A 49 3.45 -13.97 -2.77
CA ALA A 49 4.63 -14.50 -3.44
C ALA A 49 5.11 -13.55 -4.54
N SER A 50 6.37 -13.69 -4.93
CA SER A 50 6.93 -12.94 -6.05
C SER A 50 6.30 -13.36 -7.39
N ASN A 51 6.31 -12.44 -8.34
CA ASN A 51 5.93 -12.71 -9.72
C ASN A 51 7.07 -13.44 -10.47
N ASN A 52 6.83 -13.79 -11.75
CA ASN A 52 7.80 -14.49 -12.60
C ASN A 52 9.09 -13.68 -12.87
N ASN A 53 9.11 -12.40 -12.55
CA ASN A 53 10.28 -11.52 -12.71
C ASN A 53 11.08 -11.35 -11.41
N ASN A 54 10.87 -12.20 -10.41
CA ASN A 54 11.45 -12.07 -9.06
C ASN A 54 11.10 -10.74 -8.39
N GLN A 55 9.86 -10.27 -8.54
CA GLN A 55 9.40 -9.02 -7.96
C GLN A 55 8.23 -9.24 -7.01
N LEU A 56 8.25 -8.54 -5.87
CA LEU A 56 7.10 -8.35 -5.02
C LEU A 56 6.49 -6.97 -5.30
N ILE A 57 5.18 -6.94 -5.46
CA ILE A 57 4.44 -5.69 -5.61
C ILE A 57 3.79 -5.39 -4.26
N LEU A 58 4.20 -4.28 -3.68
CA LEU A 58 3.75 -3.79 -2.38
C LEU A 58 3.28 -2.35 -2.53
N ALA A 59 2.77 -1.76 -1.46
CA ALA A 59 2.59 -0.32 -1.41
C ALA A 59 2.73 0.21 0.02
N LEU A 60 3.17 1.45 0.15
CA LEU A 60 3.09 2.22 1.38
C LEU A 60 1.81 3.04 1.35
N GLU A 61 0.94 2.79 2.30
CA GLU A 61 -0.27 3.56 2.50
C GLU A 61 -0.04 4.59 3.60
N TYR A 62 -0.22 5.86 3.24
CA TYR A 62 -0.16 7.01 4.14
C TYR A 62 -1.57 7.52 4.39
N GLU A 63 -1.89 7.77 5.65
CA GLU A 63 -3.02 8.59 6.05
C GLU A 63 -2.49 9.77 6.87
N LEU A 64 -2.81 10.98 6.42
CA LEU A 64 -2.42 12.24 7.05
C LEU A 64 -3.63 12.83 7.73
N GLU A 65 -3.44 13.54 8.85
CA GLU A 65 -4.51 14.35 9.42
C GLU A 65 -4.99 15.42 8.44
N GLU A 66 -6.17 15.95 8.71
CA GLU A 66 -6.80 16.97 7.86
C GLU A 66 -5.88 18.17 7.65
N GLU A 67 -5.80 18.64 6.39
CA GLU A 67 -4.94 19.72 5.93
C GLU A 67 -3.43 19.46 6.00
N TRP A 68 -2.96 18.31 6.52
CA TRP A 68 -1.55 17.94 6.47
C TRP A 68 -1.17 17.38 5.10
N LYS A 69 0.06 17.64 4.68
CA LYS A 69 0.60 17.30 3.36
C LYS A 69 1.95 16.60 3.51
N THR A 70 2.23 15.70 2.58
CA THR A 70 3.57 15.11 2.40
C THR A 70 4.06 15.35 0.98
N TYR A 71 5.31 15.02 0.68
CA TYR A 71 6.01 15.54 -0.48
C TYR A 71 6.22 14.50 -1.58
N TRP A 72 6.25 14.99 -2.81
CA TRP A 72 6.62 14.23 -4.00
C TRP A 72 8.16 14.11 -4.09
N LYS A 73 8.66 13.25 -5.02
CA LYS A 73 10.10 13.06 -5.28
C LYS A 73 10.86 14.35 -5.59
N SER A 74 10.17 15.36 -6.12
CA SER A 74 10.68 16.71 -6.40
C SER A 74 9.74 17.70 -5.73
N PRO A 75 9.97 18.03 -4.45
CA PRO A 75 8.99 18.71 -3.60
C PRO A 75 8.78 20.20 -3.94
N GLY A 76 9.64 20.80 -4.74
CA GLY A 76 9.57 22.24 -5.06
C GLY A 76 10.35 23.08 -4.06
N GLY A 77 9.74 24.21 -3.63
CA GLY A 77 10.41 25.22 -2.78
C GLY A 77 10.62 24.84 -1.32
N GLY A 78 9.99 23.77 -0.84
CA GLY A 78 10.10 23.36 0.56
C GLY A 78 9.88 21.86 0.74
N GLY A 79 10.39 21.31 1.86
CA GLY A 79 10.23 19.90 2.22
C GLY A 79 11.24 18.95 1.58
N PHE A 80 11.04 17.67 1.82
CA PHE A 80 11.84 16.59 1.22
C PHE A 80 10.97 15.35 0.98
N PRO A 81 11.31 14.51 -0.03
CA PRO A 81 10.60 13.27 -0.30
C PRO A 81 10.87 12.22 0.78
N GLN A 82 9.99 11.23 0.89
CA GLN A 82 10.29 10.09 1.75
C GLN A 82 11.53 9.34 1.28
N LYS A 83 12.28 8.83 2.27
CA LYS A 83 13.43 7.97 2.08
C LYS A 83 13.16 6.61 2.72
N ILE A 84 13.29 5.54 1.95
CA ILE A 84 13.16 4.16 2.43
C ILE A 84 14.57 3.62 2.67
N ILE A 85 14.77 3.01 3.84
CA ILE A 85 15.99 2.30 4.24
C ILE A 85 15.60 0.85 4.51
N TRP A 86 16.30 -0.13 3.91
CA TRP A 86 15.99 -1.56 4.00
C TRP A 86 17.19 -2.44 4.35
N ASN A 87 18.23 -1.86 4.95
CA ASN A 87 19.49 -2.53 5.26
C ASN A 87 19.34 -3.79 6.13
N ASN A 88 18.23 -3.89 6.89
CA ASN A 88 17.92 -5.02 7.76
C ASN A 88 16.97 -6.02 7.09
N SER A 89 16.67 -5.86 5.81
CA SER A 89 15.90 -6.81 5.02
C SER A 89 16.80 -7.94 4.51
N SER A 90 16.21 -9.09 4.22
CA SER A 90 16.92 -10.22 3.62
C SER A 90 16.26 -10.65 2.31
N ASN A 91 17.06 -11.12 1.35
CA ASN A 91 16.64 -11.51 0.01
C ASN A 91 16.02 -10.33 -0.78
N VAL A 92 16.52 -9.10 -0.56
CA VAL A 92 16.08 -7.87 -1.24
C VAL A 92 17.26 -7.28 -1.99
N LYS A 93 17.13 -7.12 -3.29
CA LYS A 93 18.13 -6.55 -4.17
C LYS A 93 17.95 -5.04 -4.34
N ASP A 94 16.71 -4.59 -4.55
CA ASP A 94 16.38 -3.18 -4.76
C ASP A 94 14.92 -2.90 -4.40
N ILE A 95 14.61 -1.65 -4.06
CA ILE A 95 13.25 -1.16 -3.82
C ILE A 95 13.02 0.13 -4.60
N LYS A 96 12.09 0.07 -5.54
CA LYS A 96 11.70 1.21 -6.38
C LYS A 96 10.34 1.74 -5.97
N ILE A 97 10.27 3.05 -5.66
CA ILE A 97 9.01 3.75 -5.40
C ILE A 97 8.40 4.21 -6.73
N LEU A 98 7.13 3.88 -6.95
CA LEU A 98 6.33 4.49 -8.00
C LEU A 98 5.56 5.67 -7.41
N TRP A 99 5.74 6.84 -8.00
CA TRP A 99 5.18 8.09 -7.51
C TRP A 99 3.84 8.37 -8.19
N PRO A 100 2.72 8.40 -7.46
CA PRO A 100 1.42 8.81 -8.02
C PRO A 100 1.44 10.25 -8.54
N GLU A 101 0.43 10.63 -9.28
CA GLU A 101 0.25 12.02 -9.73
C GLU A 101 0.11 12.94 -8.51
N PRO A 102 1.00 13.94 -8.35
CA PRO A 102 0.98 14.83 -7.21
C PRO A 102 0.07 16.04 -7.45
N ILE A 103 -0.23 16.76 -6.38
CA ILE A 103 -0.87 18.08 -6.42
C ILE A 103 0.13 19.19 -6.11
N GLN A 104 -0.16 20.38 -6.59
CA GLN A 104 0.55 21.61 -6.18
C GLN A 104 -0.19 22.24 -4.99
N PHE A 105 0.59 22.77 -4.06
CA PHE A 105 0.08 23.49 -2.89
C PHE A 105 1.11 24.54 -2.42
N GLU A 106 0.70 25.38 -1.50
CA GLU A 106 1.58 26.35 -0.85
C GLU A 106 1.70 25.99 0.64
N ILE A 107 2.90 26.02 1.18
CA ILE A 107 3.21 25.86 2.59
C ILE A 107 4.25 26.93 2.97
N LEU A 108 3.94 27.70 4.03
CA LEU A 108 4.84 28.74 4.56
C LEU A 108 5.33 29.72 3.48
N GLY A 109 4.46 30.05 2.52
CA GLY A 109 4.78 30.92 1.38
C GLY A 109 5.60 30.27 0.26
N LEU A 110 5.88 28.95 0.34
CA LEU A 110 6.65 28.21 -0.64
C LEU A 110 5.75 27.33 -1.50
N LYS A 111 5.89 27.43 -2.82
CA LYS A 111 5.22 26.53 -3.77
C LYS A 111 5.84 25.14 -3.67
N SER A 112 5.03 24.16 -3.37
CA SER A 112 5.43 22.78 -3.11
C SER A 112 4.58 21.80 -3.91
N ILE A 113 5.09 20.57 -4.06
CA ILE A 113 4.46 19.48 -4.81
C ILE A 113 4.41 18.25 -3.94
N GLY A 114 3.25 17.58 -3.85
CA GLY A 114 3.09 16.39 -3.03
C GLY A 114 1.65 15.91 -2.92
N TYR A 115 1.23 15.49 -1.72
CA TYR A 115 -0.03 14.80 -1.49
C TYR A 115 -0.68 15.29 -0.19
N LYS A 116 -2.01 15.16 -0.12
CA LYS A 116 -2.80 15.49 1.07
C LYS A 116 -3.73 14.33 1.45
N ASN A 117 -4.14 14.28 2.70
CA ASN A 117 -5.09 13.34 3.27
C ASN A 117 -4.62 11.88 3.20
N LYS A 118 -4.67 11.27 2.04
CA LYS A 118 -4.29 9.87 1.81
C LYS A 118 -3.52 9.72 0.51
N VAL A 119 -2.46 8.93 0.56
CA VAL A 119 -1.71 8.55 -0.65
C VAL A 119 -1.19 7.12 -0.53
N ILE A 120 -1.16 6.41 -1.64
CA ILE A 120 -0.61 5.06 -1.76
C ILE A 120 0.57 5.14 -2.73
N PHE A 121 1.77 4.79 -2.25
CA PHE A 121 2.97 4.70 -3.07
C PHE A 121 3.24 3.24 -3.40
N PRO A 122 2.99 2.78 -4.64
CA PRO A 122 3.36 1.44 -5.03
C PRO A 122 4.87 1.25 -4.96
N LEU A 123 5.30 0.07 -4.53
CA LEU A 123 6.68 -0.36 -4.45
C LEU A 123 6.89 -1.57 -5.34
N ILE A 124 7.96 -1.55 -6.12
CA ILE A 124 8.49 -2.75 -6.77
C ILE A 124 9.73 -3.16 -5.98
N VAL A 125 9.68 -4.33 -5.37
CA VAL A 125 10.80 -4.92 -4.63
C VAL A 125 11.40 -6.03 -5.48
N ASP A 126 12.59 -5.81 -6.00
CA ASP A 126 13.38 -6.82 -6.68
C ASP A 126 14.02 -7.74 -5.65
N ILE A 127 13.76 -9.06 -5.73
CA ILE A 127 14.33 -10.05 -4.83
C ILE A 127 15.49 -10.81 -5.49
N GLU A 128 16.43 -11.29 -4.66
CA GLU A 128 17.61 -12.00 -5.15
C GLU A 128 17.29 -13.41 -5.63
N ASP A 129 16.47 -14.15 -4.87
CA ASP A 129 16.18 -15.57 -5.08
C ASP A 129 14.71 -15.86 -4.73
N ASN A 130 13.92 -16.27 -5.72
CA ASN A 130 12.49 -16.57 -5.53
C ASN A 130 12.23 -17.92 -4.83
N GLN A 131 13.25 -18.72 -4.60
CA GLN A 131 13.20 -19.97 -3.83
C GLN A 131 13.38 -19.74 -2.33
N LYS A 132 13.81 -18.53 -1.93
CA LYS A 132 14.06 -18.16 -0.55
C LYS A 132 12.97 -17.26 0.02
N GLN A 133 12.78 -17.38 1.31
CA GLN A 133 11.92 -16.43 2.04
C GLN A 133 12.51 -15.02 2.00
N THR A 134 11.67 -14.06 1.70
CA THR A 134 12.02 -12.63 1.75
C THR A 134 11.49 -12.05 3.06
N ASN A 135 12.37 -11.39 3.80
CA ASN A 135 11.99 -10.64 5.01
C ASN A 135 12.22 -9.15 4.76
N LEU A 136 11.15 -8.38 4.83
CA LEU A 136 11.17 -6.93 4.62
C LEU A 136 11.16 -6.21 5.97
N ASN A 137 12.20 -5.44 6.21
CA ASN A 137 12.30 -4.51 7.33
C ASN A 137 12.60 -3.12 6.76
N LEU A 138 11.58 -2.28 6.71
CA LEU A 138 11.65 -0.95 6.11
C LEU A 138 11.64 0.11 7.21
N ASN A 139 12.54 1.05 7.12
CA ASN A 139 12.49 2.29 7.89
C ASN A 139 12.26 3.45 6.93
N ILE A 140 11.21 4.22 7.17
CA ILE A 140 10.74 5.25 6.25
C ILE A 140 10.80 6.59 6.96
N ASN A 141 11.70 7.47 6.49
CA ASN A 141 11.80 8.84 6.96
C ASN A 141 11.08 9.76 5.97
N TYR A 142 10.19 10.59 6.45
CA TYR A 142 9.39 11.50 5.64
C TYR A 142 9.10 12.81 6.38
N LEU A 143 8.48 13.76 5.71
CA LEU A 143 8.09 15.03 6.28
C LEU A 143 6.59 15.25 6.05
N VAL A 144 5.89 15.71 7.08
CA VAL A 144 4.52 16.20 6.96
C VAL A 144 4.45 17.65 7.40
N CYS A 145 3.70 18.47 6.66
CA CYS A 145 3.60 19.89 6.90
C CYS A 145 2.16 20.41 6.78
N ARG A 146 1.84 21.41 7.61
CA ARG A 146 0.70 22.31 7.49
C ARG A 146 1.15 23.73 7.80
N ASP A 147 1.02 24.20 9.02
CA ASP A 147 1.54 25.49 9.50
C ASP A 147 2.96 25.35 10.03
N VAL A 148 3.35 24.15 10.32
CA VAL A 148 4.70 23.70 10.72
C VAL A 148 5.02 22.39 9.99
N CYS A 149 6.30 22.04 9.96
CA CYS A 149 6.76 20.78 9.40
C CYS A 149 7.25 19.84 10.51
N ILE A 150 6.77 18.60 10.50
CA ILE A 150 7.08 17.58 11.49
C ILE A 150 7.71 16.38 10.78
N PRO A 151 8.91 15.94 11.16
CA PRO A 151 9.47 14.70 10.66
C PRO A 151 8.65 13.50 11.11
N GLY A 152 8.34 12.58 10.19
CA GLY A 152 7.72 11.30 10.46
C GLY A 152 8.71 10.17 10.27
N ASN A 153 8.53 9.10 11.04
CA ASN A 153 9.26 7.85 10.93
C ASN A 153 8.28 6.67 11.02
N ALA A 154 8.43 5.68 10.15
CA ALA A 154 7.61 4.49 10.09
C ALA A 154 8.46 3.24 9.87
#